data_10064eb217276c901a52b0d89b63e7aa
#
_entry.id   10064eb217276c901a52b0d89b63e7aa
#
_cell.length_a   1.000
_cell.length_b   1.000
_cell.length_c   1.000
_cell.angle_alpha   90.00
_cell.angle_beta   90.00
_cell.angle_gamma   90.00
#
_symmetry.space_group_name_H-M   'P 1'
#
loop_
_entity.id
_entity.type
_entity.pdbx_description
1 polymer ?
#
loop_
_entity_poly.entity_id
_entity_poly.type
_entity_poly.pdbx_seq_one_letter_code
_entity_poly.pdbx_strand_id
1 'polypeptide(L)'
;MLGEVGWPSFGRDRGAAEADQADQAIYLRTLLNKLNTAGYEYFVIEAFDQLWKSGAEGDVGKYWGVYNVDRQPKFPFAGSVIKIPQWRLLAVMSIILAVLALALLLIDSSGLKQRGRTFL
;
A
#
# COMPACT_ATOMS: atom_id res chain seq x y z
N MET A 1 27.07 0.59 17.59
CA MET A 1 25.76 1.28 17.70
C MET A 1 25.41 1.89 16.37
N LEU A 2 24.27 1.59 15.81
CA LEU A 2 23.70 2.26 14.65
C LEU A 2 22.85 3.43 15.18
N GLY A 3 22.81 4.57 14.48
CA GLY A 3 21.99 5.69 14.92
C GLY A 3 20.48 5.44 14.78
N GLU A 4 19.76 6.45 14.33
CA GLU A 4 18.31 6.37 14.09
C GLU A 4 18.00 5.58 12.82
N VAL A 5 16.99 4.69 12.91
CA VAL A 5 16.46 3.91 11.78
C VAL A 5 14.97 4.15 11.67
N GLY A 6 14.47 4.37 10.46
CA GLY A 6 13.06 4.62 10.21
C GLY A 6 12.69 4.61 8.74
N TRP A 7 11.38 4.67 8.47
CA TRP A 7 10.81 4.81 7.15
C TRP A 7 9.49 5.58 7.25
N PRO A 8 9.25 6.61 6.42
CA PRO A 8 8.00 7.36 6.50
C PRO A 8 6.85 6.56 5.88
N SER A 9 5.68 6.66 6.49
CA SER A 9 4.47 5.96 6.02
C SER A 9 3.62 6.77 5.04
N PHE A 10 3.97 8.03 4.83
CA PHE A 10 3.26 8.94 3.93
C PHE A 10 4.15 10.11 3.54
N GLY A 11 3.87 10.70 2.39
CA GLY A 11 4.54 11.89 1.90
C GLY A 11 5.14 11.68 0.51
N ARG A 12 6.11 12.50 0.17
CA ARG A 12 6.71 12.49 -1.17
C ARG A 12 7.72 11.35 -1.30
N ASP A 13 7.58 10.57 -2.37
CA ASP A 13 8.53 9.53 -2.73
C ASP A 13 9.88 10.09 -3.19
N ARG A 14 10.92 9.29 -3.00
CA ARG A 14 12.27 9.58 -3.47
C ARG A 14 12.79 8.45 -4.35
N GLY A 15 12.75 8.65 -5.66
CA GLY A 15 13.14 7.62 -6.62
C GLY A 15 12.27 6.38 -6.48
N ALA A 16 12.89 5.23 -6.20
CA ALA A 16 12.19 3.97 -5.95
C ALA A 16 11.72 3.79 -4.49
N ALA A 17 12.01 4.73 -3.60
CA ALA A 17 11.59 4.68 -2.20
C ALA A 17 10.21 5.32 -2.05
N GLU A 18 9.20 4.49 -1.82
CA GLU A 18 7.81 4.91 -1.62
C GLU A 18 7.55 5.17 -0.13
N ALA A 19 6.90 6.30 0.17
CA ALA A 19 6.49 6.64 1.52
C ALA A 19 5.08 6.07 1.78
N ASP A 20 5.00 4.79 2.13
CA ASP A 20 3.74 4.14 2.48
C ASP A 20 3.86 3.20 3.70
N GLN A 21 2.71 2.79 4.26
CA GLN A 21 2.67 1.95 5.45
C GLN A 21 3.19 0.54 5.22
N ALA A 22 3.00 -0.02 4.03
CA ALA A 22 3.48 -1.36 3.71
C ALA A 22 5.00 -1.38 3.59
N ASP A 23 5.57 -0.39 2.90
CA ASP A 23 7.02 -0.25 2.76
C ASP A 23 7.67 0.10 4.10
N GLN A 24 7.03 0.95 4.93
CA GLN A 24 7.44 1.17 6.32
C GLN A 24 7.50 -0.15 7.11
N ALA A 25 6.45 -0.97 7.01
CA ALA A 25 6.39 -2.26 7.70
C ALA A 25 7.49 -3.23 7.23
N ILE A 26 7.66 -3.37 5.93
CA ILE A 26 8.65 -4.27 5.32
C ILE A 26 10.05 -3.83 5.70
N TYR A 27 10.35 -2.53 5.55
CA TYR A 27 11.67 -1.97 5.88
C TYR A 27 12.02 -2.19 7.35
N LEU A 28 11.16 -1.72 8.27
CA LEU A 28 11.43 -1.80 9.70
C LEU A 28 11.52 -3.26 10.16
N ARG A 29 10.56 -4.11 9.82
CA ARG A 29 10.57 -5.51 10.25
C ARG A 29 11.80 -6.26 9.74
N THR A 30 12.20 -6.03 8.49
CA THR A 30 13.39 -6.67 7.91
C THR A 30 14.67 -6.14 8.54
N LEU A 31 14.81 -4.83 8.66
CA LEU A 31 16.01 -4.21 9.22
C LEU A 31 16.20 -4.56 10.70
N LEU A 32 15.14 -4.41 11.50
CA LEU A 32 15.21 -4.68 12.94
C LEU A 32 15.56 -6.14 13.21
N ASN A 33 15.02 -7.08 12.44
CA ASN A 33 15.38 -8.49 12.56
C ASN A 33 16.87 -8.72 12.27
N LYS A 34 17.39 -8.10 11.20
CA LYS A 34 18.84 -8.19 10.87
C LYS A 34 19.72 -7.56 11.95
N LEU A 35 19.35 -6.39 12.45
CA LEU A 35 20.12 -5.68 13.48
C LEU A 35 20.15 -6.46 14.81
N ASN A 36 19.00 -7.00 15.22
CA ASN A 36 18.92 -7.84 16.41
C ASN A 36 19.75 -9.12 16.29
N THR A 37 19.70 -9.79 15.13
CA THR A 37 20.50 -10.99 14.86
C THR A 37 22.00 -10.69 14.89
N ALA A 38 22.39 -9.51 14.40
CA ALA A 38 23.79 -9.06 14.38
C ALA A 38 24.27 -8.43 15.70
N GLY A 39 23.37 -8.24 16.68
CA GLY A 39 23.69 -7.66 17.98
C GLY A 39 23.96 -6.15 17.96
N TYR A 40 23.39 -5.43 16.99
CA TYR A 40 23.52 -3.97 16.93
C TYR A 40 22.48 -3.26 17.79
N GLU A 41 22.91 -2.23 18.51
CA GLU A 41 22.02 -1.26 19.17
C GLU A 41 21.59 -0.18 18.19
N TYR A 42 20.32 0.23 18.26
CA TYR A 42 19.72 1.23 17.38
C TYR A 42 18.56 1.96 18.05
N PHE A 43 18.17 3.09 17.50
CA PHE A 43 16.96 3.83 17.87
C PHE A 43 15.98 3.85 16.68
N VAL A 44 14.74 3.45 16.93
CA VAL A 44 13.69 3.57 15.91
C VAL A 44 13.13 4.98 15.93
N ILE A 45 13.20 5.65 14.80
CA ILE A 45 12.53 6.95 14.62
C ILE A 45 11.23 6.72 13.87
N GLU A 46 10.05 6.96 14.43
CA GLU A 46 9.82 7.36 15.82
C GLU A 46 8.59 6.61 16.37
N ALA A 47 8.27 6.79 17.65
CA ALA A 47 7.13 6.07 18.24
C ALA A 47 5.79 6.50 17.61
N PHE A 48 5.54 7.81 17.50
CA PHE A 48 4.26 8.36 17.05
C PHE A 48 4.45 9.36 15.92
N ASP A 49 3.47 9.43 15.02
CA ASP A 49 3.40 10.52 14.06
C ASP A 49 3.31 11.88 14.75
N GLN A 50 3.97 12.88 14.19
CA GLN A 50 4.05 14.21 14.76
C GLN A 50 3.64 15.26 13.72
N LEU A 51 2.34 15.48 13.58
CA LEU A 51 1.76 16.36 12.55
C LEU A 51 2.22 17.82 12.62
N TRP A 52 2.77 18.25 13.77
CA TRP A 52 3.33 19.58 13.95
C TRP A 52 4.70 19.78 13.29
N LYS A 53 5.39 18.67 12.95
CA LYS A 53 6.66 18.75 12.22
C LYS A 53 6.41 19.31 10.82
N SER A 54 6.92 20.49 10.59
CA SER A 54 7.01 21.12 9.28
C SER A 54 8.42 21.67 9.14
N GLY A 55 9.11 21.35 8.08
CA GLY A 55 10.49 21.82 7.93
C GLY A 55 11.21 21.21 6.75
N ALA A 56 12.53 21.06 6.87
CA ALA A 56 13.41 20.61 5.80
C ALA A 56 13.07 19.23 5.19
N GLU A 57 12.40 18.37 5.96
CA GLU A 57 11.96 17.05 5.50
C GLU A 57 10.65 17.09 4.70
N GLY A 58 9.93 18.22 4.70
CA GLY A 58 8.63 18.34 4.07
C GLY A 58 7.56 17.49 4.75
N ASP A 59 6.59 16.96 3.98
CA ASP A 59 5.47 16.20 4.54
C ASP A 59 5.88 14.86 5.15
N VAL A 60 6.94 14.23 4.69
CA VAL A 60 7.42 12.96 5.26
C VAL A 60 7.81 13.09 6.73
N GLY A 61 8.29 14.26 7.16
CA GLY A 61 8.69 14.53 8.55
C GLY A 61 7.60 14.28 9.57
N LYS A 62 6.34 14.33 9.17
CA LYS A 62 5.17 14.12 10.02
C LYS A 62 4.83 12.65 10.28
N TYR A 63 5.35 11.72 9.44
CA TYR A 63 4.83 10.37 9.31
C TYR A 63 5.87 9.26 9.53
N TRP A 64 6.86 9.51 10.37
CA TRP A 64 7.88 8.52 10.75
C TRP A 64 7.43 7.57 11.86
N GLY A 65 6.34 7.88 12.54
CA GLY A 65 5.84 7.08 13.65
C GLY A 65 5.52 5.64 13.25
N VAL A 66 5.80 4.71 14.14
CA VAL A 66 5.31 3.31 14.06
C VAL A 66 3.83 3.26 14.44
N TYR A 67 3.39 4.19 15.26
CA TYR A 67 2.00 4.44 15.62
C TYR A 67 1.53 5.77 15.02
N ASN A 68 0.24 5.86 14.72
CA ASN A 68 -0.37 7.11 14.31
C ASN A 68 -0.55 8.09 15.50
N VAL A 69 -1.15 9.25 15.24
CA VAL A 69 -1.43 10.27 16.28
C VAL A 69 -2.39 9.78 17.35
N ASP A 70 -3.25 8.82 17.04
CA ASP A 70 -4.20 8.20 17.96
C ASP A 70 -3.61 7.00 18.71
N ARG A 71 -2.30 6.81 18.62
CA ARG A 71 -1.54 5.70 19.23
C ARG A 71 -1.93 4.31 18.74
N GLN A 72 -2.49 4.22 17.55
CA GLN A 72 -2.80 2.95 16.91
C GLN A 72 -1.64 2.51 16.01
N PRO A 73 -1.29 1.20 15.98
CA PRO A 73 -0.24 0.69 15.11
C PRO A 73 -0.64 0.90 13.65
N LYS A 74 0.28 1.40 12.83
CA LYS A 74 0.03 1.64 11.41
C LYS A 74 0.13 0.39 10.55
N PHE A 75 0.76 -0.65 11.06
CA PHE A 75 0.93 -1.93 10.37
C PHE A 75 1.04 -3.10 11.35
N PRO A 76 0.81 -4.34 10.92
CA PRO A 76 0.99 -5.50 11.78
C PRO A 76 2.48 -5.77 12.04
N PHE A 77 2.84 -5.98 13.31
CA PHE A 77 4.22 -6.29 13.68
C PHE A 77 4.62 -7.73 13.34
N ALA A 78 3.66 -8.60 13.03
CA ALA A 78 3.86 -9.97 12.59
C ALA A 78 2.86 -10.34 11.49
N GLY A 79 3.13 -11.42 10.77
CA GLY A 79 2.28 -11.90 9.68
C GLY A 79 2.49 -11.16 8.36
N SER A 80 1.55 -11.31 7.43
CA SER A 80 1.64 -10.74 6.09
C SER A 80 1.41 -9.24 6.09
N VAL A 81 2.21 -8.52 5.29
CA VAL A 81 1.99 -7.10 4.98
C VAL A 81 1.17 -7.01 3.70
N ILE A 82 0.07 -6.27 3.73
CA ILE A 82 -0.83 -6.10 2.59
C ILE A 82 -0.72 -4.66 2.11
N LYS A 83 -0.15 -4.46 0.92
CA LYS A 83 0.04 -3.12 0.32
C LYS A 83 -1.29 -2.51 -0.15
N ILE A 84 -2.23 -3.33 -0.61
CA ILE A 84 -3.55 -2.90 -1.07
C ILE A 84 -4.63 -3.57 -0.22
N PRO A 85 -5.07 -2.96 0.89
CA PRO A 85 -6.07 -3.56 1.79
C PRO A 85 -7.39 -3.91 1.08
N GLN A 86 -7.78 -3.13 0.07
CA GLN A 86 -9.02 -3.29 -0.69
C GLN A 86 -8.89 -4.25 -1.89
N TRP A 87 -7.80 -5.01 -2.01
CA TRP A 87 -7.57 -5.86 -3.20
C TRP A 87 -8.73 -6.83 -3.49
N ARG A 88 -9.39 -7.35 -2.46
CA ARG A 88 -10.55 -8.24 -2.62
C ARG A 88 -11.74 -7.51 -3.26
N LEU A 89 -12.03 -6.30 -2.79
CA LEU A 89 -13.10 -5.47 -3.37
C LEU A 89 -12.79 -5.13 -4.82
N LEU A 90 -11.57 -4.70 -5.11
CA LEU A 90 -11.13 -4.39 -6.47
C LEU A 90 -11.22 -5.61 -7.39
N ALA A 91 -10.83 -6.80 -6.92
CA ALA A 91 -10.97 -8.05 -7.66
C ALA A 91 -12.43 -8.37 -7.99
N VAL A 92 -13.33 -8.26 -7.02
CA VAL A 92 -14.77 -8.48 -7.23
C VAL A 92 -15.34 -7.48 -8.25
N MET A 93 -15.02 -6.19 -8.12
CA MET A 93 -15.44 -5.17 -9.06
C MET A 93 -14.94 -5.44 -10.47
N SER A 94 -13.70 -5.87 -10.63
CA SER A 94 -13.13 -6.23 -11.93
C SER A 94 -13.85 -7.43 -12.56
N ILE A 95 -14.19 -8.44 -11.79
CA ILE A 95 -14.96 -9.61 -12.26
C ILE A 95 -16.35 -9.18 -12.72
N ILE A 96 -17.06 -8.35 -11.94
CA ILE A 96 -18.39 -7.84 -12.32
C ILE A 96 -18.32 -7.09 -13.64
N LEU A 97 -17.36 -6.18 -13.81
CA LEU A 97 -17.17 -5.42 -15.04
C LEU A 97 -16.88 -6.34 -16.23
N ALA A 98 -16.04 -7.36 -16.05
CA ALA A 98 -15.74 -8.32 -17.11
C ALA A 98 -16.98 -9.13 -17.54
N VAL A 99 -17.82 -9.56 -16.59
CA VAL A 99 -19.06 -10.29 -16.85
C VAL A 99 -20.05 -9.39 -17.60
N LEU A 100 -20.21 -8.13 -17.18
CA LEU A 100 -21.09 -7.16 -17.87
C LEU A 100 -20.62 -6.89 -19.31
N ALA A 101 -19.33 -6.67 -19.51
CA ALA A 101 -18.76 -6.47 -20.83
C ALA A 101 -19.00 -7.69 -21.75
N LEU A 102 -18.78 -8.91 -21.23
CA LEU A 102 -19.05 -10.13 -21.96
C LEU A 102 -20.54 -10.27 -22.33
N ALA A 103 -21.45 -9.99 -21.40
CA ALA A 103 -22.90 -10.02 -21.65
C ALA A 103 -23.30 -9.06 -22.77
N LEU A 104 -22.79 -7.83 -22.75
CA LEU A 104 -23.05 -6.83 -23.80
C LEU A 104 -22.53 -7.30 -25.17
N LEU A 105 -21.34 -7.88 -25.23
CA LEU A 105 -20.78 -8.43 -26.48
C LEU A 105 -21.62 -9.58 -27.02
N LEU A 106 -22.13 -10.46 -26.17
CA LEU A 106 -22.99 -11.57 -26.57
C LEU A 106 -24.35 -11.10 -27.11
N ILE A 107 -24.95 -10.06 -26.48
CA ILE A 107 -26.17 -9.45 -26.94
C ILE A 107 -25.98 -8.78 -28.32
N ASP A 108 -24.91 -8.02 -28.48
CA ASP A 108 -24.60 -7.35 -29.74
C ASP A 108 -24.33 -8.37 -30.87
N SER A 109 -23.55 -9.41 -30.57
CA SER A 109 -23.27 -10.49 -31.53
C SER A 109 -24.53 -11.27 -31.98
N SER A 110 -25.51 -11.44 -31.09
CA SER A 110 -26.80 -12.09 -31.41
C SER A 110 -27.67 -11.21 -32.32
N GLY A 111 -27.64 -9.89 -32.09
CA GLY A 111 -28.33 -8.90 -32.95
C GLY A 111 -27.78 -8.88 -34.39
N LEU A 112 -26.47 -8.99 -34.54
CA LEU A 112 -25.84 -9.06 -35.87
C LEU A 112 -26.22 -10.34 -36.64
N LYS A 113 -26.30 -11.49 -35.96
CA LYS A 113 -26.75 -12.76 -36.57
C LYS A 113 -28.22 -12.71 -37.04
N GLN A 114 -29.10 -12.05 -36.32
CA GLN A 114 -30.49 -11.88 -36.74
C GLN A 114 -30.61 -10.97 -37.95
N ARG A 115 -29.88 -9.86 -38.02
CA ARG A 115 -29.88 -8.95 -39.18
C ARG A 115 -29.35 -9.63 -40.45
N GLY A 116 -28.31 -10.49 -40.34
CA GLY A 116 -27.79 -11.25 -41.46
C GLY A 116 -28.77 -12.28 -42.04
N ARG A 117 -29.72 -12.80 -41.25
CA ARG A 117 -30.77 -13.73 -41.72
C ARG A 117 -31.91 -13.07 -42.47
N THR A 118 -32.12 -11.77 -42.30
CA THR A 118 -33.22 -11.02 -42.94
C THR A 118 -32.87 -10.53 -44.37
N PHE A 119 -31.60 -10.68 -44.78
CA PHE A 119 -31.08 -10.28 -46.08
C PHE A 119 -30.88 -11.46 -47.06
N LEU A 120 -31.28 -12.68 -46.69
CA LEU A 120 -31.29 -13.87 -47.54
C LEU A 120 -32.74 -14.33 -47.81
#